data_622820360380944298acbfca2b1f6964
#
_entry.id   622820360380944298acbfca2b1f6964
#
_cell.length_a   1.000
_cell.length_b   1.000
_cell.length_c   1.000
_cell.angle_alpha   90.00
_cell.angle_beta   90.00
_cell.angle_gamma   90.00
#
_symmetry.space_group_name_H-M   'P 1'
#
loop_
_entity.id
_entity.type
_entity.pdbx_description
1 polymer ?
#
loop_
_entity_poly.entity_id
_entity_poly.type
_entity_poly.pdbx_seq_one_letter_code
_entity_poly.pdbx_strand_id
1 'polypeptide(L)'
;LPEVRPQDDLAMLLAEPLGSMGVRDCDVVSVTQKIVSKAEGRVVPQGDGRAAWVERETLRVVARRGDLVIAETRHGFVCANAGVDASNVEAGFLSLLPEDPDGSAERLREALTERLGVEVAVVITDTFGRAWRRGVVNVSIGCAGIPALVDLRGTADHHGRELEATVVALADEVAAASGLAMGKASRVPAALVRGVAFDAATVPISELVRPPEEDLFRSSPLLSVSERRTIRAFGAGDVPREAVEEAVRAACTAPAPHHTRPWSFSAIW
;
A
#
# COMPACT_ATOMS: atom_id res chain seq x y z
N LEU A 1 23.98 -9.50 1.19
CA LEU A 1 23.98 -9.16 -0.23
C LEU A 1 24.95 -8.02 -0.50
N PRO A 2 25.62 -7.99 -1.67
CA PRO A 2 26.36 -6.82 -2.14
C PRO A 2 25.42 -5.63 -2.36
N GLU A 3 25.97 -4.44 -2.60
CA GLU A 3 25.19 -3.27 -2.99
C GLU A 3 24.57 -3.50 -4.37
N VAL A 4 23.25 -3.46 -4.45
CA VAL A 4 22.50 -3.68 -5.70
C VAL A 4 22.57 -2.42 -6.58
N ARG A 5 22.83 -2.63 -7.87
CA ARG A 5 22.99 -1.59 -8.90
C ARG A 5 21.93 -1.77 -9.99
N PRO A 6 21.70 -0.74 -10.83
CA PRO A 6 20.83 -0.88 -11.99
C PRO A 6 21.27 -2.04 -12.90
N GLN A 7 20.31 -2.84 -13.33
CA GLN A 7 20.47 -4.03 -14.17
C GLN A 7 21.13 -5.24 -13.48
N ASP A 8 21.38 -5.20 -12.17
CA ASP A 8 21.80 -6.41 -11.45
C ASP A 8 20.69 -7.47 -11.49
N ASP A 9 21.09 -8.71 -11.68
CA ASP A 9 20.21 -9.89 -11.59
C ASP A 9 19.96 -10.25 -10.13
N LEU A 10 18.80 -9.81 -9.61
CA LEU A 10 18.43 -10.06 -8.22
C LEU A 10 18.28 -11.54 -7.90
N ALA A 11 17.79 -12.35 -8.84
CA ALA A 11 17.67 -13.79 -8.62
C ALA A 11 19.04 -14.44 -8.46
N MET A 12 20.04 -14.02 -9.24
CA MET A 12 21.42 -14.47 -9.09
C MET A 12 21.98 -14.08 -7.72
N LEU A 13 21.77 -12.83 -7.29
CA LEU A 13 22.27 -12.35 -6.00
C LEU A 13 21.60 -13.03 -4.79
N LEU A 14 20.35 -13.46 -4.92
CA LEU A 14 19.57 -14.09 -3.86
C LEU A 14 19.73 -15.61 -3.83
N ALA A 15 20.06 -16.25 -4.97
CA ALA A 15 20.08 -17.72 -5.09
C ALA A 15 21.06 -18.38 -4.11
N GLU A 16 22.29 -17.87 -4.00
CA GLU A 16 23.31 -18.44 -3.10
C GLU A 16 22.89 -18.34 -1.61
N PRO A 17 22.50 -17.17 -1.07
CA PRO A 17 22.01 -17.07 0.29
C PRO A 17 20.78 -17.96 0.54
N LEU A 18 19.80 -17.98 -0.36
CA LEU A 18 18.60 -18.79 -0.23
C LEU A 18 18.91 -20.29 -0.24
N GLY A 19 19.79 -20.73 -1.16
CA GLY A 19 20.28 -22.12 -1.21
C GLY A 19 20.96 -22.52 0.09
N SER A 20 21.82 -21.63 0.64
CA SER A 20 22.49 -21.87 1.93
C SER A 20 21.53 -21.96 3.12
N MET A 21 20.38 -21.30 3.06
CA MET A 21 19.30 -21.39 4.05
C MET A 21 18.43 -22.65 3.87
N GLY A 22 18.68 -23.44 2.82
CA GLY A 22 17.92 -24.64 2.51
C GLY A 22 16.47 -24.30 2.14
N VAL A 23 16.31 -23.40 1.17
CA VAL A 23 14.99 -23.04 0.61
C VAL A 23 14.25 -24.27 0.07
N ARG A 24 12.93 -24.29 0.17
CA ARG A 24 12.06 -25.42 -0.19
C ARG A 24 10.82 -24.91 -0.92
N ASP A 25 10.11 -25.85 -1.52
CA ASP A 25 8.77 -25.55 -2.07
C ASP A 25 7.86 -24.92 -1.03
N CYS A 26 7.05 -23.96 -1.48
CA CYS A 26 6.14 -23.17 -0.67
C CYS A 26 6.80 -22.22 0.35
N ASP A 27 8.12 -22.06 0.34
CA ASP A 27 8.76 -20.95 1.06
C ASP A 27 8.43 -19.60 0.38
N VAL A 28 8.33 -18.54 1.19
CA VAL A 28 8.11 -17.17 0.68
C VAL A 28 9.38 -16.36 0.81
N VAL A 29 9.87 -15.84 -0.31
CA VAL A 29 11.01 -14.91 -0.36
C VAL A 29 10.46 -13.49 -0.28
N SER A 30 10.65 -12.85 0.86
CA SER A 30 10.28 -11.44 1.07
C SER A 30 11.47 -10.55 0.76
N VAL A 31 11.29 -9.55 -0.11
CA VAL A 31 12.35 -8.60 -0.52
C VAL A 31 11.88 -7.16 -0.33
N THR A 32 12.82 -6.27 0.03
CA THR A 32 12.49 -4.84 0.10
C THR A 32 12.36 -4.25 -1.30
N GLN A 33 11.39 -3.35 -1.49
CA GLN A 33 11.21 -2.63 -2.75
C GLN A 33 12.52 -1.94 -3.22
N LYS A 34 13.37 -1.52 -2.31
CA LYS A 34 14.57 -0.76 -2.65
C LYS A 34 15.56 -1.53 -3.50
N ILE A 35 15.77 -2.82 -3.23
CA ILE A 35 16.67 -3.62 -4.10
C ILE A 35 16.02 -3.88 -5.45
N VAL A 36 14.70 -4.05 -5.52
CA VAL A 36 13.95 -4.17 -6.77
C VAL A 36 14.06 -2.88 -7.57
N SER A 37 13.74 -1.74 -6.93
CA SER A 37 13.83 -0.42 -7.57
C SER A 37 15.26 -0.09 -8.07
N LYS A 38 16.30 -0.47 -7.32
CA LYS A 38 17.68 -0.31 -7.77
C LYS A 38 17.96 -1.13 -9.01
N ALA A 39 17.64 -2.42 -9.00
CA ALA A 39 17.85 -3.32 -10.12
C ALA A 39 17.07 -2.88 -11.38
N GLU A 40 15.87 -2.38 -11.21
CA GLU A 40 15.01 -1.90 -12.31
C GLU A 40 15.30 -0.45 -12.76
N GLY A 41 16.35 0.20 -12.20
CA GLY A 41 16.70 1.57 -12.57
C GLY A 41 15.73 2.63 -12.08
N ARG A 42 14.92 2.32 -11.05
CA ARG A 42 13.99 3.27 -10.39
C ARG A 42 14.69 4.14 -9.35
N VAL A 43 16.01 4.26 -9.42
CA VAL A 43 16.80 5.25 -8.67
C VAL A 43 17.12 6.39 -9.61
N VAL A 44 16.65 7.58 -9.29
CA VAL A 44 16.66 8.75 -10.17
C VAL A 44 17.45 9.88 -9.53
N PRO A 45 18.12 10.74 -10.30
CA PRO A 45 18.71 11.97 -9.79
C PRO A 45 17.62 12.84 -9.15
N GLN A 46 17.94 13.47 -8.03
CA GLN A 46 16.99 14.35 -7.33
C GLN A 46 16.55 15.54 -8.21
N GLY A 47 17.44 16.08 -9.07
CA GLY A 47 17.12 17.11 -10.05
C GLY A 47 16.42 18.32 -9.44
N ASP A 48 15.18 18.59 -9.87
CA ASP A 48 14.33 19.69 -9.40
C ASP A 48 13.87 19.54 -7.94
N GLY A 49 14.36 18.53 -7.26
CA GLY A 49 14.07 18.27 -5.86
C GLY A 49 13.05 17.16 -5.64
N ARG A 50 13.02 16.66 -4.40
CA ARG A 50 12.12 15.58 -3.99
C ARG A 50 10.65 15.92 -4.23
N ALA A 51 10.25 17.17 -4.02
CA ALA A 51 8.85 17.61 -4.16
C ALA A 51 8.33 17.40 -5.59
N ALA A 52 9.16 17.66 -6.60
CA ALA A 52 8.79 17.46 -8.00
C ALA A 52 8.57 15.96 -8.32
N TRP A 53 9.39 15.07 -7.75
CA TRP A 53 9.21 13.63 -7.91
C TRP A 53 7.97 13.12 -7.17
N VAL A 54 7.71 13.63 -5.95
CA VAL A 54 6.48 13.31 -5.21
C VAL A 54 5.25 13.71 -6.02
N GLU A 55 5.26 14.88 -6.66
CA GLU A 55 4.15 15.33 -7.52
C GLU A 55 3.95 14.40 -8.72
N ARG A 56 5.03 13.97 -9.39
CA ARG A 56 4.98 13.05 -10.54
C ARG A 56 4.44 11.66 -10.20
N GLU A 57 4.79 11.14 -9.01
CA GLU A 57 4.36 9.81 -8.55
C GLU A 57 2.99 9.85 -7.84
N THR A 58 2.43 11.04 -7.61
CA THR A 58 1.14 11.25 -6.95
C THR A 58 -0.02 11.24 -7.95
N LEU A 59 -0.97 10.34 -7.76
CA LEU A 59 -2.26 10.38 -8.44
C LEU A 59 -3.20 11.39 -7.75
N ARG A 60 -3.26 11.35 -6.43
CA ARG A 60 -4.12 12.21 -5.61
C ARG A 60 -3.49 12.48 -4.24
N VAL A 61 -3.53 13.73 -3.82
CA VAL A 61 -3.13 14.12 -2.46
C VAL A 61 -4.26 13.82 -1.48
N VAL A 62 -3.96 13.05 -0.44
CA VAL A 62 -4.90 12.71 0.64
C VAL A 62 -4.78 13.70 1.79
N ALA A 63 -3.55 14.01 2.22
CA ALA A 63 -3.31 14.96 3.31
C ALA A 63 -1.91 15.59 3.19
N ARG A 64 -1.72 16.76 3.82
CA ARG A 64 -0.42 17.44 3.93
C ARG A 64 -0.18 17.90 5.36
N ARG A 65 1.08 17.80 5.80
CA ARG A 65 1.55 18.42 7.03
C ARG A 65 3.00 18.88 6.85
N GLY A 66 3.21 20.18 6.63
CA GLY A 66 4.51 20.70 6.21
C GLY A 66 4.93 20.05 4.89
N ASP A 67 6.15 19.54 4.83
CA ASP A 67 6.70 18.87 3.64
C ASP A 67 6.24 17.41 3.49
N LEU A 68 5.57 16.87 4.49
CA LEU A 68 5.01 15.53 4.42
C LEU A 68 3.71 15.52 3.63
N VAL A 69 3.67 14.76 2.56
CA VAL A 69 2.49 14.52 1.74
C VAL A 69 2.05 13.07 1.93
N ILE A 70 0.80 12.85 2.32
CA ILE A 70 0.15 11.54 2.19
C ILE A 70 -0.55 11.54 0.84
N ALA A 71 -0.15 10.65 -0.03
CA ALA A 71 -0.59 10.61 -1.41
C ALA A 71 -1.01 9.21 -1.84
N GLU A 72 -2.00 9.16 -2.69
CA GLU A 72 -2.36 7.97 -3.47
C GLU A 72 -1.43 7.91 -4.69
N THR A 73 -0.76 6.78 -4.87
CA THR A 73 0.11 6.50 -6.01
C THR A 73 -0.70 5.97 -7.19
N ARG A 74 -0.09 5.87 -8.38
CA ARG A 74 -0.71 5.21 -9.54
C ARG A 74 -1.06 3.74 -9.32
N HIS A 75 -0.42 3.08 -8.34
CA HIS A 75 -0.73 1.71 -7.94
C HIS A 75 -1.93 1.62 -6.97
N GLY A 76 -2.49 2.77 -6.55
CA GLY A 76 -3.56 2.84 -5.56
C GLY A 76 -3.06 2.87 -4.10
N PHE A 77 -1.77 2.73 -3.85
CA PHE A 77 -1.24 2.77 -2.48
C PHE A 77 -1.33 4.18 -1.90
N VAL A 78 -1.86 4.28 -0.68
CA VAL A 78 -1.88 5.53 0.07
C VAL A 78 -0.72 5.54 1.07
N CYS A 79 0.32 6.31 0.75
CA CYS A 79 1.54 6.33 1.54
C CYS A 79 2.20 7.71 1.62
N ALA A 80 3.23 7.82 2.45
CA ALA A 80 4.00 9.04 2.61
C ALA A 80 4.81 9.35 1.34
N ASN A 81 4.67 10.58 0.85
CA ASN A 81 5.42 11.14 -0.27
C ASN A 81 5.37 10.25 -1.55
N ALA A 82 4.24 9.58 -1.77
CA ALA A 82 4.04 8.67 -2.90
C ALA A 82 5.13 7.59 -3.04
N GLY A 83 5.72 7.13 -1.92
CA GLY A 83 6.82 6.16 -1.93
C GLY A 83 8.19 6.72 -2.36
N VAL A 84 8.31 8.02 -2.64
CA VAL A 84 9.59 8.66 -2.98
C VAL A 84 10.47 8.77 -1.75
N ASP A 85 11.59 8.07 -1.73
CA ASP A 85 12.48 7.98 -0.58
C ASP A 85 13.95 8.31 -0.95
N ALA A 86 14.62 9.05 -0.06
CA ALA A 86 16.04 9.38 -0.17
C ALA A 86 16.93 8.48 0.72
N SER A 87 16.35 7.54 1.48
CA SER A 87 17.11 6.67 2.36
C SER A 87 17.73 5.49 1.63
N ASN A 88 18.96 5.09 2.03
CA ASN A 88 19.70 3.96 1.44
C ASN A 88 19.94 4.05 -0.08
N VAL A 89 20.01 5.26 -0.60
CA VAL A 89 20.51 5.59 -1.94
C VAL A 89 21.65 6.61 -1.81
N GLU A 90 22.44 6.79 -2.86
CA GLU A 90 23.49 7.80 -2.87
C GLU A 90 22.95 9.22 -2.67
N ALA A 91 23.77 10.09 -2.08
CA ALA A 91 23.39 11.49 -1.94
C ALA A 91 23.09 12.13 -3.29
N GLY A 92 21.98 12.84 -3.42
CA GLY A 92 21.52 13.43 -4.67
C GLY A 92 20.65 12.51 -5.53
N PHE A 93 20.32 11.30 -5.04
CA PHE A 93 19.39 10.37 -5.70
C PHE A 93 18.16 10.10 -4.82
N LEU A 94 17.11 9.63 -5.48
CA LEU A 94 15.84 9.21 -4.88
C LEU A 94 15.46 7.82 -5.41
N SER A 95 14.88 7.00 -4.54
CA SER A 95 14.25 5.73 -4.92
C SER A 95 12.77 5.96 -5.13
N LEU A 96 12.25 5.47 -6.25
CA LEU A 96 10.83 5.41 -6.57
C LEU A 96 10.34 3.97 -6.40
N LEU A 97 9.04 3.75 -6.29
CA LEU A 97 8.47 2.40 -6.32
C LEU A 97 8.70 1.74 -7.68
N PRO A 98 8.77 0.40 -7.77
CA PRO A 98 8.72 -0.32 -9.04
C PRO A 98 7.49 0.10 -9.86
N GLU A 99 7.58 0.06 -11.19
CA GLU A 99 6.45 0.47 -12.04
C GLU A 99 5.29 -0.51 -12.00
N ASP A 100 5.61 -1.78 -11.97
CA ASP A 100 4.69 -2.90 -11.87
C ASP A 100 5.22 -3.88 -10.80
N PRO A 101 4.86 -3.68 -9.53
CA PRO A 101 5.41 -4.49 -8.44
C PRO A 101 5.02 -5.97 -8.51
N ASP A 102 3.79 -6.31 -8.95
CA ASP A 102 3.39 -7.72 -9.11
C ASP A 102 4.17 -8.38 -10.27
N GLY A 103 4.31 -7.69 -11.38
CA GLY A 103 5.16 -8.17 -12.48
C GLY A 103 6.62 -8.30 -12.09
N SER A 104 7.15 -7.43 -11.24
CA SER A 104 8.50 -7.54 -10.68
C SER A 104 8.63 -8.76 -9.76
N ALA A 105 7.61 -9.02 -8.92
CA ALA A 105 7.56 -10.19 -8.06
C ALA A 105 7.50 -11.48 -8.89
N GLU A 106 6.70 -11.52 -9.96
CA GLU A 106 6.59 -12.69 -10.83
C GLU A 106 7.90 -13.00 -11.56
N ARG A 107 8.53 -11.99 -12.18
CA ARG A 107 9.85 -12.17 -12.82
C ARG A 107 10.91 -12.70 -11.85
N LEU A 108 10.92 -12.15 -10.64
CA LEU A 108 11.85 -12.61 -9.60
C LEU A 108 11.54 -14.04 -9.15
N ARG A 109 10.26 -14.39 -8.98
CA ARG A 109 9.79 -15.73 -8.64
C ARG A 109 10.23 -16.76 -9.68
N GLU A 110 9.92 -16.52 -10.96
CA GLU A 110 10.30 -17.39 -12.06
C GLU A 110 11.82 -17.62 -12.12
N ALA A 111 12.61 -16.55 -12.04
CA ALA A 111 14.06 -16.63 -12.09
C ALA A 111 14.66 -17.35 -10.86
N LEU A 112 14.07 -17.20 -9.67
CA LEU A 112 14.47 -17.94 -8.47
C LEU A 112 14.11 -19.41 -8.58
N THR A 113 12.90 -19.74 -9.02
CA THR A 113 12.44 -21.12 -9.23
C THR A 113 13.35 -21.86 -10.23
N GLU A 114 13.68 -21.22 -11.35
CA GLU A 114 14.61 -21.79 -12.34
C GLU A 114 15.99 -22.07 -11.74
N ARG A 115 16.54 -21.14 -10.94
CA ARG A 115 17.90 -21.26 -10.39
C ARG A 115 17.99 -22.22 -9.21
N LEU A 116 16.96 -22.29 -8.39
CA LEU A 116 16.95 -23.07 -7.13
C LEU A 116 16.34 -24.46 -7.30
N GLY A 117 15.55 -24.67 -8.36
CA GLY A 117 14.86 -25.96 -8.61
C GLY A 117 13.74 -26.24 -7.59
N VAL A 118 13.19 -25.19 -6.94
CA VAL A 118 12.09 -25.27 -5.99
C VAL A 118 11.08 -24.16 -6.27
N GLU A 119 9.81 -24.45 -6.05
CA GLU A 119 8.73 -23.47 -6.23
C GLU A 119 8.65 -22.55 -5.01
N VAL A 120 8.98 -21.27 -5.19
CA VAL A 120 8.90 -20.26 -4.14
C VAL A 120 7.83 -19.23 -4.47
N ALA A 121 7.30 -18.57 -3.44
CA ALA A 121 6.55 -17.34 -3.59
C ALA A 121 7.46 -16.13 -3.35
N VAL A 122 7.10 -14.98 -3.90
CA VAL A 122 7.81 -13.71 -3.71
C VAL A 122 6.84 -12.65 -3.19
N VAL A 123 7.28 -11.89 -2.18
CA VAL A 123 6.57 -10.70 -1.67
C VAL A 123 7.53 -9.52 -1.68
N ILE A 124 7.19 -8.47 -2.41
CA ILE A 124 7.91 -7.19 -2.41
C ILE A 124 7.32 -6.30 -1.33
N THR A 125 8.16 -5.80 -0.43
CA THR A 125 7.71 -5.03 0.73
C THR A 125 8.19 -3.59 0.72
N ASP A 126 7.37 -2.70 1.21
CA ASP A 126 7.80 -1.35 1.60
C ASP A 126 7.34 -1.04 3.04
N THR A 127 7.74 0.12 3.55
CA THR A 127 7.48 0.51 4.94
C THR A 127 6.51 1.67 4.99
N PHE A 128 5.29 1.40 5.43
CA PHE A 128 4.23 2.40 5.51
C PHE A 128 3.90 2.79 6.95
N GLY A 129 3.55 4.07 7.12
CA GLY A 129 2.74 4.51 8.26
C GLY A 129 1.31 3.97 8.14
N ARG A 130 0.60 3.93 9.25
CA ARG A 130 -0.79 3.47 9.29
C ARG A 130 -1.68 4.54 9.89
N ALA A 131 -2.87 4.71 9.35
CA ALA A 131 -3.90 5.51 9.97
C ALA A 131 -4.15 5.03 11.42
N TRP A 132 -4.38 5.96 12.34
CA TRP A 132 -4.75 5.73 13.75
C TRP A 132 -3.67 5.04 14.61
N ARG A 133 -2.51 4.69 14.08
CA ARG A 133 -1.43 4.05 14.81
C ARG A 133 -0.10 4.78 14.63
N ARG A 134 0.68 4.87 15.69
CA ARG A 134 2.08 5.34 15.62
C ARG A 134 2.97 4.23 15.09
N GLY A 135 4.09 4.62 14.49
CA GLY A 135 5.10 3.73 13.94
C GLY A 135 4.79 3.29 12.52
N VAL A 136 5.72 2.58 11.95
CA VAL A 136 5.67 2.04 10.60
C VAL A 136 5.72 0.52 10.64
N VAL A 137 5.21 -0.12 9.60
CA VAL A 137 5.25 -1.57 9.42
C VAL A 137 5.59 -1.86 7.97
N ASN A 138 6.19 -3.00 7.70
CA ASN A 138 6.29 -3.46 6.32
C ASN A 138 4.90 -3.90 5.85
N VAL A 139 4.56 -3.49 4.64
CA VAL A 139 3.37 -3.91 3.91
C VAL A 139 3.81 -4.46 2.57
N SER A 140 3.02 -5.32 1.99
CA SER A 140 3.25 -5.83 0.65
C SER A 140 2.83 -4.78 -0.38
N ILE A 141 3.67 -4.59 -1.40
CA ILE A 141 3.35 -3.74 -2.55
C ILE A 141 3.36 -4.53 -3.87
N GLY A 142 3.76 -5.80 -3.83
CA GLY A 142 3.73 -6.73 -4.95
C GLY A 142 3.90 -8.15 -4.44
N CYS A 143 3.24 -9.12 -5.08
CA CYS A 143 3.36 -10.52 -4.73
C CYS A 143 3.21 -11.43 -5.94
N ALA A 144 3.80 -12.63 -5.85
CA ALA A 144 3.70 -13.67 -6.85
C ALA A 144 3.82 -15.06 -6.23
N GLY A 145 3.05 -16.03 -6.70
CA GLY A 145 3.02 -17.38 -6.16
C GLY A 145 2.33 -17.50 -4.80
N ILE A 146 1.75 -16.44 -4.29
CA ILE A 146 0.98 -16.35 -3.04
C ILE A 146 -0.18 -15.38 -3.24
N PRO A 147 -1.39 -15.65 -2.73
CA PRO A 147 -2.49 -14.71 -2.81
C PRO A 147 -2.27 -13.50 -1.90
N ALA A 148 -2.60 -12.29 -2.39
CA ALA A 148 -2.55 -11.09 -1.57
C ALA A 148 -3.57 -11.14 -0.43
N LEU A 149 -4.76 -11.68 -0.70
CA LEU A 149 -5.86 -11.87 0.23
C LEU A 149 -6.28 -13.33 0.31
N VAL A 150 -6.74 -13.77 1.48
CA VAL A 150 -7.43 -15.05 1.70
C VAL A 150 -8.83 -14.75 2.22
N ASP A 151 -9.84 -15.06 1.42
CA ASP A 151 -11.25 -14.90 1.79
C ASP A 151 -11.72 -16.13 2.57
N LEU A 152 -12.03 -15.94 3.84
CA LEU A 152 -12.54 -16.99 4.72
C LEU A 152 -14.06 -16.87 4.94
N ARG A 153 -14.74 -15.95 4.27
CA ARG A 153 -16.20 -15.80 4.36
C ARG A 153 -16.88 -17.08 3.87
N GLY A 154 -17.92 -17.51 4.57
CA GLY A 154 -18.62 -18.78 4.30
C GLY A 154 -17.93 -20.03 4.86
N THR A 155 -16.71 -19.91 5.43
CA THR A 155 -16.08 -21.01 6.17
C THR A 155 -16.55 -21.02 7.63
N ALA A 156 -16.45 -22.16 8.30
CA ALA A 156 -16.84 -22.28 9.70
C ALA A 156 -15.65 -22.02 10.64
N ASP A 157 -15.90 -21.32 11.76
CA ASP A 157 -14.96 -21.28 12.87
C ASP A 157 -14.91 -22.64 13.60
N HIS A 158 -14.06 -22.74 14.63
CA HIS A 158 -13.88 -23.99 15.36
C HIS A 158 -15.15 -24.41 16.17
N HIS A 159 -16.13 -23.53 16.34
CA HIS A 159 -17.44 -23.81 16.95
C HIS A 159 -18.54 -24.09 15.90
N GLY A 160 -18.19 -24.14 14.62
CA GLY A 160 -19.13 -24.36 13.54
C GLY A 160 -19.95 -23.13 13.15
N ARG A 161 -19.55 -21.91 13.56
CA ARG A 161 -20.20 -20.66 13.15
C ARG A 161 -19.54 -20.15 11.87
N GLU A 162 -20.37 -19.74 10.93
CA GLU A 162 -19.91 -19.15 9.67
C GLU A 162 -19.19 -17.81 9.90
N LEU A 163 -18.04 -17.64 9.25
CA LEU A 163 -17.29 -16.39 9.20
C LEU A 163 -17.91 -15.48 8.13
N GLU A 164 -18.56 -14.40 8.54
CA GLU A 164 -19.30 -13.52 7.63
C GLU A 164 -18.44 -12.44 6.97
N ALA A 165 -17.35 -12.01 7.62
CA ALA A 165 -16.57 -10.82 7.23
C ALA A 165 -15.05 -11.03 7.24
N THR A 166 -14.58 -12.25 7.46
CA THR A 166 -13.14 -12.49 7.64
C THR A 166 -12.43 -12.61 6.30
N VAL A 167 -11.62 -11.62 5.97
CA VAL A 167 -10.67 -11.64 4.84
C VAL A 167 -9.29 -11.29 5.40
N VAL A 168 -8.31 -12.15 5.17
CA VAL A 168 -6.95 -12.01 5.69
C VAL A 168 -6.05 -11.39 4.64
N ALA A 169 -5.36 -10.31 4.97
CA ALA A 169 -4.35 -9.68 4.12
C ALA A 169 -3.03 -10.47 4.22
N LEU A 170 -2.98 -11.67 3.61
CA LEU A 170 -1.90 -12.63 3.80
C LEU A 170 -0.53 -12.07 3.40
N ALA A 171 -0.45 -11.39 2.25
CA ALA A 171 0.80 -10.81 1.81
C ALA A 171 1.31 -9.71 2.77
N ASP A 172 0.41 -8.94 3.38
CA ASP A 172 0.78 -7.95 4.40
C ASP A 172 1.25 -8.61 5.70
N GLU A 173 0.64 -9.72 6.12
CA GLU A 173 1.11 -10.47 7.29
C GLU A 173 2.53 -11.03 7.06
N VAL A 174 2.79 -11.58 5.88
CA VAL A 174 4.13 -12.04 5.48
C VAL A 174 5.12 -10.87 5.45
N ALA A 175 4.74 -9.75 4.87
CA ALA A 175 5.56 -8.54 4.83
C ALA A 175 5.91 -8.03 6.23
N ALA A 176 4.93 -7.97 7.13
CA ALA A 176 5.12 -7.54 8.51
C ALA A 176 6.02 -8.50 9.29
N ALA A 177 5.80 -9.81 9.17
CA ALA A 177 6.61 -10.84 9.81
C ALA A 177 8.07 -10.79 9.33
N SER A 178 8.30 -10.68 8.02
CA SER A 178 9.64 -10.54 7.44
C SER A 178 10.36 -9.29 7.91
N GLY A 179 9.62 -8.21 8.18
CA GLY A 179 10.15 -6.96 8.73
C GLY A 179 10.86 -7.12 10.07
N LEU A 180 10.46 -8.10 10.89
CA LEU A 180 11.12 -8.42 12.16
C LEU A 180 12.53 -8.98 11.94
N ALA A 181 12.71 -9.82 10.91
CA ALA A 181 14.01 -10.40 10.56
C ALA A 181 14.89 -9.40 9.81
N MET A 182 14.32 -8.63 8.88
CA MET A 182 15.08 -7.67 8.09
C MET A 182 15.54 -6.45 8.91
N GLY A 183 14.73 -5.98 9.87
CA GLY A 183 15.01 -4.75 10.62
C GLY A 183 15.09 -3.51 9.71
N LYS A 184 15.39 -2.34 10.29
CA LYS A 184 15.49 -1.09 9.51
C LYS A 184 16.92 -0.62 9.27
N ALA A 185 17.84 -0.98 10.14
CA ALA A 185 19.24 -0.58 10.08
C ALA A 185 20.21 -1.74 9.83
N SER A 186 19.70 -2.95 9.69
CA SER A 186 20.49 -4.18 9.65
C SER A 186 21.12 -4.48 8.28
N ARG A 187 20.79 -3.71 7.24
CA ARG A 187 21.21 -3.96 5.85
C ARG A 187 20.83 -5.37 5.33
N VAL A 188 19.72 -5.91 5.82
CA VAL A 188 19.16 -7.20 5.40
C VAL A 188 17.96 -6.91 4.50
N PRO A 189 18.12 -6.95 3.16
CA PRO A 189 17.07 -6.54 2.23
C PRO A 189 16.11 -7.66 1.84
N ALA A 190 16.34 -8.89 2.30
CA ALA A 190 15.50 -10.04 2.01
C ALA A 190 15.42 -10.98 3.23
N ALA A 191 14.32 -11.70 3.32
CA ALA A 191 14.08 -12.74 4.32
C ALA A 191 13.37 -13.93 3.71
N LEU A 192 13.64 -15.12 4.24
CA LEU A 192 12.92 -16.34 3.93
C LEU A 192 11.86 -16.58 5.01
N VAL A 193 10.60 -16.67 4.60
CA VAL A 193 9.46 -16.96 5.48
C VAL A 193 8.96 -18.37 5.17
N ARG A 194 8.86 -19.20 6.21
CA ARG A 194 8.50 -20.63 6.08
C ARG A 194 7.32 -20.97 6.96
N GLY A 195 6.51 -21.93 6.49
CA GLY A 195 5.37 -22.45 7.25
C GLY A 195 4.09 -21.66 7.08
N VAL A 196 4.04 -20.78 6.10
CA VAL A 196 2.81 -20.10 5.69
C VAL A 196 1.96 -21.07 4.87
N ALA A 197 0.72 -21.29 5.28
CA ALA A 197 -0.22 -22.12 4.53
C ALA A 197 -1.01 -21.26 3.57
N PHE A 198 -0.94 -21.55 2.27
CA PHE A 198 -1.72 -20.86 1.23
C PHE A 198 -1.90 -21.78 0.03
N ASP A 199 -2.97 -21.54 -0.71
CA ASP A 199 -3.18 -22.13 -2.02
C ASP A 199 -2.44 -21.29 -3.07
N ALA A 200 -1.88 -21.93 -4.09
CA ALA A 200 -1.11 -21.27 -5.15
C ALA A 200 -1.96 -20.37 -6.08
N ALA A 201 -3.15 -19.97 -5.67
CA ALA A 201 -3.99 -19.04 -6.41
C ALA A 201 -3.35 -17.65 -6.40
N THR A 202 -3.22 -17.05 -7.56
CA THR A 202 -2.69 -15.68 -7.67
C THR A 202 -3.84 -14.68 -7.44
N VAL A 203 -3.81 -13.98 -6.32
CA VAL A 203 -4.63 -12.81 -6.06
C VAL A 203 -3.68 -11.62 -6.04
N PRO A 204 -3.84 -10.65 -6.98
CA PRO A 204 -2.90 -9.55 -7.12
C PRO A 204 -2.93 -8.59 -5.94
N ILE A 205 -1.86 -7.82 -5.79
CA ILE A 205 -1.72 -6.84 -4.71
C ILE A 205 -2.77 -5.73 -4.76
N SER A 206 -3.33 -5.47 -5.94
CA SER A 206 -4.41 -4.49 -6.12
C SER A 206 -5.67 -4.81 -5.31
N GLU A 207 -5.89 -6.09 -4.98
CA GLU A 207 -7.02 -6.52 -4.12
C GLU A 207 -6.85 -6.08 -2.66
N LEU A 208 -5.63 -5.74 -2.20
CA LEU A 208 -5.41 -5.12 -0.90
C LEU A 208 -5.82 -3.65 -0.88
N VAL A 209 -5.92 -3.03 -2.05
CA VAL A 209 -6.35 -1.63 -2.17
C VAL A 209 -7.87 -1.58 -2.12
N ARG A 210 -8.40 -0.97 -1.06
CA ARG A 210 -9.85 -0.85 -0.88
C ARG A 210 -10.47 -0.04 -2.02
N PRO A 211 -11.53 -0.53 -2.68
CA PRO A 211 -12.26 0.23 -3.67
C PRO A 211 -12.80 1.55 -3.10
N PRO A 212 -12.85 2.62 -3.88
CA PRO A 212 -13.30 3.95 -3.39
C PRO A 212 -14.66 3.95 -2.72
N GLU A 213 -15.57 3.12 -3.20
CA GLU A 213 -16.94 2.96 -2.68
C GLU A 213 -17.01 2.24 -1.34
N GLU A 214 -15.98 1.45 -1.01
CA GLU A 214 -15.86 0.75 0.28
C GLU A 214 -14.96 1.50 1.27
N ASP A 215 -14.29 2.56 0.83
CA ASP A 215 -13.35 3.30 1.66
C ASP A 215 -14.07 4.35 2.52
N LEU A 216 -14.41 3.97 3.75
CA LEU A 216 -15.04 4.84 4.74
C LEU A 216 -14.18 6.06 5.12
N PHE A 217 -12.89 6.06 4.80
CA PHE A 217 -11.96 7.15 5.12
C PHE A 217 -11.70 8.08 3.92
N ARG A 218 -12.12 7.71 2.72
CA ARG A 218 -11.90 8.47 1.48
C ARG A 218 -12.78 9.73 1.43
N SER A 219 -13.99 9.65 1.92
CA SER A 219 -14.95 10.75 1.97
C SER A 219 -15.11 11.24 3.40
N SER A 220 -14.17 12.05 3.89
CA SER A 220 -14.42 12.82 5.10
C SER A 220 -15.16 14.11 4.72
N PRO A 221 -16.35 14.36 5.27
CA PRO A 221 -17.03 15.66 5.13
C PRO A 221 -16.16 16.84 5.57
N LEU A 222 -15.17 16.58 6.45
CA LEU A 222 -14.22 17.58 6.93
C LEU A 222 -13.17 17.97 5.87
N LEU A 223 -12.85 17.10 4.90
CA LEU A 223 -11.99 17.46 3.77
C LEU A 223 -12.70 18.42 2.81
N SER A 224 -14.02 18.33 2.69
CA SER A 224 -14.81 19.23 1.85
C SER A 224 -14.85 20.68 2.37
N VAL A 225 -14.59 20.91 3.67
CA VAL A 225 -14.57 22.26 4.24
C VAL A 225 -13.32 23.03 3.80
N SER A 226 -12.16 22.38 3.72
CA SER A 226 -10.91 23.00 3.23
C SER A 226 -10.92 23.22 1.71
N GLU A 227 -11.69 22.43 0.99
CA GLU A 227 -11.88 22.52 -0.46
C GLU A 227 -13.10 23.36 -0.85
N ARG A 228 -13.82 23.88 0.14
CA ARG A 228 -15.03 24.68 -0.10
C ARG A 228 -14.72 25.90 -0.96
N ARG A 229 -15.40 25.97 -2.10
CA ARG A 229 -15.40 27.14 -2.98
C ARG A 229 -16.78 27.79 -2.97
N THR A 230 -16.81 29.10 -3.06
CA THR A 230 -18.08 29.82 -3.26
C THR A 230 -18.51 29.63 -4.71
N ILE A 231 -19.53 28.81 -4.94
CA ILE A 231 -20.13 28.60 -6.25
C ILE A 231 -21.31 29.59 -6.35
N ARG A 232 -21.31 30.44 -7.41
CA ARG A 232 -22.33 31.45 -7.64
C ARG A 232 -23.19 31.19 -8.88
N ALA A 233 -22.85 30.16 -9.66
CA ALA A 233 -23.64 29.69 -10.77
C ALA A 233 -23.86 28.18 -10.65
N PHE A 234 -25.08 27.74 -10.69
CA PHE A 234 -25.48 26.35 -10.57
C PHE A 234 -25.98 25.85 -11.94
N GLY A 235 -25.73 24.57 -12.23
CA GLY A 235 -26.31 23.91 -13.39
C GLY A 235 -27.81 23.68 -13.22
N ALA A 236 -28.49 23.37 -14.33
CA ALA A 236 -29.94 23.13 -14.35
C ALA A 236 -30.35 21.72 -13.91
N GLY A 237 -29.44 20.93 -13.32
CA GLY A 237 -29.72 19.57 -12.85
C GLY A 237 -30.40 19.58 -11.48
N ASP A 238 -31.31 18.62 -11.26
CA ASP A 238 -31.95 18.42 -9.98
C ASP A 238 -30.94 17.89 -8.96
N VAL A 239 -31.02 18.37 -7.72
CA VAL A 239 -30.21 17.86 -6.61
C VAL A 239 -30.96 16.68 -5.98
N PRO A 240 -30.34 15.48 -5.87
CA PRO A 240 -30.96 14.35 -5.22
C PRO A 240 -31.36 14.69 -3.78
N ARG A 241 -32.55 14.25 -3.36
CA ARG A 241 -33.09 14.52 -2.02
C ARG A 241 -32.16 14.02 -0.93
N GLU A 242 -31.54 12.86 -1.14
CA GLU A 242 -30.57 12.24 -0.23
C GLU A 242 -29.36 13.13 0.01
N ALA A 243 -28.85 13.82 -1.03
CA ALA A 243 -27.73 14.75 -0.91
C ALA A 243 -28.10 15.98 -0.07
N VAL A 244 -29.34 16.47 -0.18
CA VAL A 244 -29.82 17.59 0.64
C VAL A 244 -29.97 17.14 2.10
N GLU A 245 -30.55 15.98 2.34
CA GLU A 245 -30.72 15.41 3.69
C GLU A 245 -29.36 15.15 4.37
N GLU A 246 -28.36 14.67 3.63
CA GLU A 246 -27.00 14.47 4.15
C GLU A 246 -26.33 15.81 4.49
N ALA A 247 -26.44 16.82 3.63
CA ALA A 247 -25.91 18.15 3.89
C ALA A 247 -26.55 18.80 5.13
N VAL A 248 -27.86 18.66 5.29
CA VAL A 248 -28.60 19.13 6.49
C VAL A 248 -28.14 18.38 7.75
N ARG A 249 -27.97 17.06 7.66
CA ARG A 249 -27.48 16.25 8.78
C ARG A 249 -26.06 16.67 9.19
N ALA A 250 -25.18 16.90 8.23
CA ALA A 250 -23.83 17.41 8.48
C ALA A 250 -23.85 18.81 9.12
N ALA A 251 -24.71 19.72 8.65
CA ALA A 251 -24.85 21.04 9.22
C ALA A 251 -25.36 21.02 10.68
N CYS A 252 -26.21 20.04 11.03
CA CYS A 252 -26.70 19.85 12.40
C CYS A 252 -25.62 19.39 13.40
N THR A 253 -24.47 18.94 12.92
CA THR A 253 -23.33 18.57 13.80
C THR A 253 -22.44 19.74 14.17
N ALA A 254 -22.65 20.91 13.57
CA ALA A 254 -21.87 22.11 13.88
C ALA A 254 -22.01 22.50 15.36
N PRO A 255 -20.92 22.92 16.04
CA PRO A 255 -20.99 23.40 17.41
C PRO A 255 -21.92 24.59 17.53
N ALA A 256 -22.84 24.55 18.48
CA ALA A 256 -23.73 25.65 18.78
C ALA A 256 -23.52 26.16 20.21
N PRO A 257 -23.64 27.45 20.47
CA PRO A 257 -23.59 27.98 21.81
C PRO A 257 -24.63 27.29 22.68
N HIS A 258 -24.24 26.91 23.90
CA HIS A 258 -25.11 26.29 24.92
C HIS A 258 -25.72 24.93 24.53
N HIS A 259 -25.15 24.21 23.57
CA HIS A 259 -25.66 22.92 23.07
C HIS A 259 -27.12 22.95 22.60
N THR A 260 -27.64 24.12 22.27
CA THR A 260 -28.95 24.26 21.64
C THR A 260 -28.82 23.98 20.14
N ARG A 261 -29.86 23.44 19.54
CA ARG A 261 -29.95 23.28 18.09
C ARG A 261 -30.85 24.37 17.50
N PRO A 262 -30.37 25.62 17.35
CA PRO A 262 -31.20 26.78 17.03
C PRO A 262 -31.61 26.88 15.57
N TRP A 263 -31.30 25.92 14.75
CA TRP A 263 -31.55 25.93 13.31
C TRP A 263 -32.68 25.02 12.90
N SER A 264 -33.44 25.50 11.95
CA SER A 264 -34.39 24.72 11.17
C SER A 264 -34.03 24.86 9.69
N PHE A 265 -34.22 23.80 8.93
CA PHE A 265 -33.93 23.77 7.51
C PHE A 265 -35.24 23.53 6.74
N SER A 266 -35.46 24.30 5.66
CA SER A 266 -36.58 24.11 4.75
C SER A 266 -36.02 23.94 3.34
N ALA A 267 -36.35 22.85 2.69
CA ALA A 267 -36.08 22.66 1.27
C ALA A 267 -37.37 22.92 0.48
N ILE A 268 -37.23 23.71 -0.58
CA ILE A 268 -38.32 23.97 -1.55
C ILE A 268 -37.89 23.26 -2.83
N TRP A 269 -38.74 22.36 -3.29
CA TRP A 269 -38.53 21.55 -4.48
C TRP A 269 -39.26 22.15 -5.68
#